data_248a9e84dbb052ffcd4389e944471f24
#
_entry.id   248a9e84dbb052ffcd4389e944471f24
#
_cell.length_a   1.000
_cell.length_b   1.000
_cell.length_c   1.000
_cell.angle_alpha   90.00
_cell.angle_beta   90.00
_cell.angle_gamma   90.00
#
_symmetry.space_group_name_H-M   'P 1'
#
loop_
_entity.id
_entity.type
_entity.pdbx_description
1 polymer ?
#
loop_
_entity_poly.entity_id
_entity_poly.type
_entity_poly.pdbx_seq_one_letter_code
_entity_poly.pdbx_strand_id
1 'polypeptide(L)'
;GAFAGNAAQVAALDARYGRPIGFRWRCMPCERREYVTNTQTFRVAGGVEGPLPLQGWDYRAGASFARSESASVLGAGYHYRGVFASAADAAGSGVAGAVSGGIDPRAPTAPGASAPGLVGLINSGILNPFSLTQTDAALAGLKAISAEGVSLYGGRYKVTQVDASASGPLFGLPGGDAQLAVGVDYRRETYEFNGSAAAAATSPNIFNAAFDNVNALTPKNRTIKAAYAEVLLPVFDGFEVTGAVRVDDYTGFGTTTNPKVTAKYQPVDWLMLRGSYNTSFRVPSFNQIFNGVTLSPYSGSDLADPTKCPGGVPTSAFGSGLPCAQIRPDIATGGNLTLRPETAKQWSLGAVLRPAPKWSASADFWVINVEDTIQTLTLRQLIDNASTFPDKFVRDASGNVTQIDQRWINAGARQTRGIEFALRGGFDLGGSSSFNLGFDGTLLLRKLEKVAPSLAFTNQLGVFSYAGDLGLKWKHNAWVNWSNDDWSATLTQVFRGTYANQKLPGIAAGTVVRPGFNEKVDPYSIYHLAVSYLGFGPNYKVTLGVKNLFDADPPFAITYDGNTGAGSSWEPRVADPRGRSFTVAVEVKF
;
A
#
# COMPACT_ATOMS: atom_id res chain seq x y z
N GLY A 1 29.18 -5.01 38.41
CA GLY A 1 28.44 -5.01 37.26
C GLY A 1 28.73 -3.89 36.28
N ALA A 2 27.98 -3.86 35.22
CA ALA A 2 28.13 -2.95 34.08
C ALA A 2 27.97 -1.45 34.40
N PHE A 3 27.59 -1.10 35.63
CA PHE A 3 27.36 0.30 36.06
C PHE A 3 28.42 0.80 37.08
N ALA A 4 29.42 -0.05 37.44
CA ALA A 4 30.48 0.38 38.32
C ALA A 4 31.38 1.41 37.62
N GLY A 5 31.22 2.68 38.00
CA GLY A 5 31.98 3.80 37.47
C GLY A 5 31.13 4.98 36.95
N ASN A 6 29.81 4.85 36.85
CA ASN A 6 28.95 5.96 36.47
C ASN A 6 28.02 6.36 37.63
N ALA A 7 28.54 7.21 38.53
CA ALA A 7 27.80 7.69 39.70
C ALA A 7 26.43 8.36 39.35
N ALA A 8 26.35 9.06 38.23
CA ALA A 8 25.11 9.70 37.80
C ALA A 8 24.05 8.66 37.38
N GLN A 9 24.44 7.59 36.72
CA GLN A 9 23.52 6.50 36.36
C GLN A 9 23.08 5.70 37.59
N VAL A 10 23.98 5.44 38.56
CA VAL A 10 23.63 4.79 39.81
C VAL A 10 22.64 5.65 40.59
N ALA A 11 22.92 6.95 40.76
CA ALA A 11 22.00 7.87 41.44
C ALA A 11 20.62 7.97 40.74
N ALA A 12 20.59 7.91 39.40
CA ALA A 12 19.33 7.91 38.64
C ALA A 12 18.53 6.61 38.82
N LEU A 13 19.18 5.47 39.02
CA LEU A 13 18.59 4.17 39.34
C LEU A 13 18.06 4.15 40.77
N ASP A 14 18.85 4.65 41.73
CA ASP A 14 18.48 4.75 43.15
C ASP A 14 17.25 5.66 43.34
N ALA A 15 17.17 6.79 42.61
CA ALA A 15 16.00 7.68 42.60
C ALA A 15 14.72 7.02 42.06
N ARG A 16 14.83 5.91 41.34
CA ARG A 16 13.71 5.13 40.80
C ARG A 16 13.39 3.89 41.64
N TYR A 17 14.17 3.58 42.63
CA TYR A 17 13.93 2.42 43.48
C TYR A 17 12.56 2.51 44.16
N GLY A 18 11.79 1.43 44.07
CA GLY A 18 10.40 1.39 44.57
C GLY A 18 9.33 2.07 43.68
N ARG A 19 9.71 2.63 42.52
CA ARG A 19 8.74 3.17 41.56
C ARG A 19 8.42 2.16 40.46
N PRO A 20 7.19 2.19 39.87
CA PRO A 20 6.86 1.34 38.74
C PRO A 20 7.82 1.57 37.56
N ILE A 21 8.35 0.49 36.99
CA ILE A 21 9.23 0.51 35.82
C ILE A 21 8.43 0.05 34.62
N GLY A 22 8.34 0.91 33.58
CA GLY A 22 7.86 0.49 32.27
C GLY A 22 8.96 -0.32 31.56
N PHE A 23 8.65 -1.54 31.14
CA PHE A 23 9.56 -2.34 30.32
C PHE A 23 8.89 -2.77 29.02
N ARG A 24 9.71 -2.96 27.99
CA ARG A 24 9.26 -3.58 26.75
C ARG A 24 9.63 -5.06 26.79
N TRP A 25 8.65 -5.89 26.50
CA TRP A 25 8.82 -7.32 26.51
C TRP A 25 8.37 -7.92 25.19
N ARG A 26 9.21 -8.77 24.62
CA ARG A 26 8.84 -9.63 23.52
C ARG A 26 8.48 -10.99 24.10
N CYS A 27 7.20 -11.30 24.16
CA CYS A 27 6.70 -12.55 24.71
C CYS A 27 7.14 -13.73 23.84
N MET A 28 8.27 -14.34 24.17
CA MET A 28 8.74 -15.55 23.47
C MET A 28 7.80 -16.76 23.67
N PRO A 29 7.22 -16.98 24.86
CA PRO A 29 6.29 -18.08 25.08
C PRO A 29 4.88 -17.83 24.52
N CYS A 30 4.57 -16.62 24.04
CA CYS A 30 3.27 -16.28 23.46
C CYS A 30 3.07 -16.79 22.02
N GLU A 31 4.02 -17.54 21.48
CA GLU A 31 4.05 -17.98 20.08
C GLU A 31 4.23 -16.83 19.08
N ARG A 32 4.17 -17.13 17.78
CA ARG A 32 4.28 -16.12 16.73
C ARG A 32 2.92 -15.45 16.54
N ARG A 33 2.92 -14.12 16.46
CA ARG A 33 1.71 -13.41 16.05
C ARG A 33 1.39 -13.73 14.60
N GLU A 34 0.24 -14.32 14.39
CA GLU A 34 -0.25 -14.73 13.08
C GLU A 34 -1.69 -14.30 12.91
N TYR A 35 -2.05 -13.87 11.71
CA TYR A 35 -3.45 -13.81 11.30
C TYR A 35 -3.57 -14.35 9.88
N VAL A 36 -4.66 -15.05 9.64
CA VAL A 36 -4.97 -15.66 8.35
C VAL A 36 -6.03 -14.83 7.66
N THR A 37 -5.70 -14.34 6.46
CA THR A 37 -6.68 -13.61 5.66
C THR A 37 -7.23 -14.50 4.56
N ASN A 38 -8.54 -14.75 4.62
CA ASN A 38 -9.27 -15.47 3.58
C ASN A 38 -10.06 -14.48 2.74
N THR A 39 -9.93 -14.58 1.42
CA THR A 39 -10.67 -13.74 0.48
C THR A 39 -11.43 -14.62 -0.50
N GLN A 40 -12.72 -14.34 -0.66
CA GLN A 40 -13.58 -14.96 -1.64
C GLN A 40 -14.15 -13.90 -2.58
N THR A 41 -14.06 -14.14 -3.89
CA THR A 41 -14.60 -13.24 -4.90
C THR A 41 -15.50 -14.02 -5.84
N PHE A 42 -16.66 -13.46 -6.10
CA PHE A 42 -17.66 -14.01 -7.00
C PHE A 42 -18.15 -12.92 -7.95
N ARG A 43 -18.32 -13.26 -9.22
CA ARG A 43 -18.89 -12.37 -10.23
C ARG A 43 -19.76 -13.15 -11.20
N VAL A 44 -20.93 -12.57 -11.51
CA VAL A 44 -21.79 -12.98 -12.63
C VAL A 44 -21.97 -11.76 -13.53
N ALA A 45 -21.88 -11.99 -14.83
CA ALA A 45 -22.14 -10.96 -15.84
C ALA A 45 -22.86 -11.58 -17.04
N GLY A 46 -23.73 -10.83 -17.63
CA GLY A 46 -24.43 -11.19 -18.87
C GLY A 46 -24.64 -9.94 -19.70
N GLY A 47 -24.75 -10.11 -20.99
CA GLY A 47 -24.98 -9.00 -21.92
C GLY A 47 -25.59 -9.46 -23.22
N VAL A 48 -26.05 -8.50 -23.96
CA VAL A 48 -26.59 -8.64 -25.32
C VAL A 48 -25.95 -7.60 -26.23
N GLU A 49 -25.69 -7.98 -27.45
CA GLU A 49 -25.17 -7.10 -28.50
C GLU A 49 -25.82 -7.44 -29.84
N GLY A 50 -25.90 -6.49 -30.73
CA GLY A 50 -26.44 -6.69 -32.04
C GLY A 50 -26.55 -5.40 -32.84
N PRO A 51 -27.00 -5.50 -34.12
CA PRO A 51 -27.18 -4.35 -34.97
C PRO A 51 -28.38 -3.51 -34.51
N LEU A 52 -28.25 -2.20 -34.65
CA LEU A 52 -29.37 -1.25 -34.55
C LEU A 52 -30.08 -1.08 -35.91
N PRO A 53 -31.33 -0.57 -35.91
CA PRO A 53 -32.03 -0.22 -37.18
C PRO A 53 -31.37 0.96 -37.93
N LEU A 54 -30.16 1.35 -37.60
CA LEU A 54 -29.34 2.36 -38.26
C LEU A 54 -28.19 1.65 -38.99
N GLN A 55 -27.98 1.98 -40.26
CA GLN A 55 -27.00 1.30 -41.09
C GLN A 55 -25.57 1.39 -40.48
N GLY A 56 -24.97 0.23 -40.20
CA GLY A 56 -23.64 0.13 -39.64
C GLY A 56 -23.54 0.47 -38.15
N TRP A 57 -24.65 0.62 -37.44
CA TRP A 57 -24.66 0.84 -35.99
C TRP A 57 -24.94 -0.44 -35.23
N ASP A 58 -24.15 -0.65 -34.18
CA ASP A 58 -24.32 -1.75 -33.25
C ASP A 58 -24.59 -1.22 -31.84
N TYR A 59 -25.30 -2.04 -31.05
CA TYR A 59 -25.51 -1.78 -29.64
C TYR A 59 -24.89 -2.89 -28.79
N ARG A 60 -24.55 -2.54 -27.58
CA ARG A 60 -24.19 -3.46 -26.52
C ARG A 60 -24.83 -3.02 -25.21
N ALA A 61 -25.41 -3.97 -24.47
CA ALA A 61 -25.93 -3.73 -23.13
C ALA A 61 -25.53 -4.86 -22.21
N GLY A 62 -25.16 -4.52 -21.01
CA GLY A 62 -24.64 -5.49 -20.04
C GLY A 62 -25.14 -5.21 -18.64
N ALA A 63 -25.20 -6.28 -17.85
CA ALA A 63 -25.41 -6.21 -16.41
C ALA A 63 -24.44 -7.14 -15.69
N SER A 64 -23.94 -6.72 -14.55
CA SER A 64 -23.08 -7.57 -13.72
C SER A 64 -23.32 -7.36 -12.23
N PHE A 65 -23.11 -8.43 -11.49
CA PHE A 65 -23.03 -8.41 -10.02
C PHE A 65 -21.71 -9.03 -9.58
N ALA A 66 -21.01 -8.35 -8.69
CA ALA A 66 -19.79 -8.86 -8.08
C ALA A 66 -19.85 -8.71 -6.55
N ARG A 67 -19.25 -9.68 -5.86
CA ARG A 67 -19.05 -9.65 -4.42
C ARG A 67 -17.62 -10.10 -4.12
N SER A 68 -16.93 -9.31 -3.31
CA SER A 68 -15.66 -9.71 -2.71
C SER A 68 -15.79 -9.61 -1.20
N GLU A 69 -15.42 -10.66 -0.49
CA GLU A 69 -15.44 -10.71 0.97
C GLU A 69 -14.08 -11.17 1.46
N SER A 70 -13.53 -10.44 2.42
CA SER A 70 -12.27 -10.77 3.06
C SER A 70 -12.46 -10.73 4.57
N ALA A 71 -11.83 -11.66 5.28
CA ALA A 71 -11.77 -11.67 6.73
C ALA A 71 -10.37 -12.07 7.18
N SER A 72 -9.83 -11.30 8.12
CA SER A 72 -8.58 -11.60 8.82
C SER A 72 -8.87 -12.12 10.19
N VAL A 73 -8.53 -13.37 10.44
CA VAL A 73 -8.77 -14.09 11.69
C VAL A 73 -7.46 -14.23 12.44
N LEU A 74 -7.47 -13.90 13.73
CA LEU A 74 -6.31 -14.02 14.60
C LEU A 74 -5.95 -15.49 14.77
N GLY A 75 -4.67 -15.81 14.62
CA GLY A 75 -4.06 -17.07 15.00
C GLY A 75 -3.39 -16.99 16.37
N ALA A 76 -2.42 -17.85 16.59
CA ALA A 76 -1.59 -17.88 17.79
C ALA A 76 -0.87 -16.55 18.03
N GLY A 77 -0.48 -16.28 19.25
CA GLY A 77 0.31 -15.10 19.65
C GLY A 77 -0.49 -13.85 19.95
N TYR A 78 -1.81 -13.87 19.86
CA TYR A 78 -2.70 -12.82 20.33
C TYR A 78 -3.45 -13.25 21.57
N HIS A 79 -3.47 -12.38 22.58
CA HIS A 79 -4.03 -12.71 23.90
C HIS A 79 -4.91 -11.57 24.43
N TYR A 80 -5.97 -11.94 25.14
CA TYR A 80 -6.79 -10.95 25.84
C TYR A 80 -6.00 -10.29 26.98
N ARG A 81 -6.17 -8.98 27.16
CA ARG A 81 -5.45 -8.21 28.17
C ARG A 81 -6.28 -7.83 29.41
N GLY A 82 -7.63 -7.88 29.31
CA GLY A 82 -8.54 -7.36 30.34
C GLY A 82 -8.64 -5.82 30.34
N VAL A 83 -9.80 -5.29 30.63
CA VAL A 83 -10.04 -3.83 30.75
C VAL A 83 -11.06 -3.55 31.85
N PHE A 84 -10.91 -2.43 32.54
CA PHE A 84 -11.93 -1.93 33.48
C PHE A 84 -13.17 -1.46 32.72
N ALA A 85 -14.33 -2.00 33.06
CA ALA A 85 -15.60 -1.68 32.38
C ALA A 85 -16.07 -0.26 32.62
N SER A 86 -15.78 0.31 33.80
CA SER A 86 -16.20 1.63 34.21
C SER A 86 -15.20 2.35 35.13
N ALA A 87 -15.36 3.62 35.32
CA ALA A 87 -14.56 4.39 36.28
C ALA A 87 -14.78 3.90 37.73
N ALA A 88 -15.99 3.48 38.05
CA ALA A 88 -16.32 2.93 39.40
C ALA A 88 -15.63 1.57 39.61
N ASP A 89 -15.60 0.71 38.58
CA ASP A 89 -14.88 -0.58 38.61
C ASP A 89 -13.37 -0.36 38.77
N ALA A 90 -12.80 0.60 38.03
CA ALA A 90 -11.40 0.98 38.17
C ALA A 90 -11.05 1.49 39.57
N ALA A 91 -11.86 2.40 40.11
CA ALA A 91 -11.67 2.97 41.44
C ALA A 91 -11.81 1.92 42.56
N GLY A 92 -12.76 0.99 42.41
CA GLY A 92 -12.99 -0.11 43.39
C GLY A 92 -11.97 -1.25 43.27
N SER A 93 -11.11 -1.23 42.27
CA SER A 93 -10.22 -2.34 41.92
C SER A 93 -9.03 -2.54 42.87
N GLY A 94 -8.61 -1.48 43.57
CA GLY A 94 -7.34 -1.46 44.31
C GLY A 94 -6.08 -1.42 43.41
N VAL A 95 -6.26 -1.30 42.11
CA VAL A 95 -5.12 -1.22 41.16
C VAL A 95 -4.69 0.24 41.02
N ALA A 96 -3.44 0.52 41.32
CA ALA A 96 -2.90 1.88 41.23
C ALA A 96 -2.96 2.41 39.80
N GLY A 97 -3.50 3.60 39.60
CA GLY A 97 -3.65 4.25 38.30
C GLY A 97 -4.75 3.64 37.39
N ALA A 98 -5.65 2.84 37.96
CA ALA A 98 -6.77 2.27 37.22
C ALA A 98 -7.72 3.36 36.72
N VAL A 99 -8.11 3.26 35.45
CA VAL A 99 -9.07 4.16 34.78
C VAL A 99 -10.02 3.35 33.90
N SER A 100 -11.21 3.87 33.67
CA SER A 100 -12.18 3.24 32.77
C SER A 100 -11.54 2.99 31.40
N GLY A 101 -11.71 1.78 30.84
CA GLY A 101 -11.06 1.35 29.60
C GLY A 101 -9.57 1.03 29.73
N GLY A 102 -8.95 1.30 30.88
CA GLY A 102 -7.60 0.85 31.18
C GLY A 102 -7.51 -0.67 31.39
N ILE A 103 -6.31 -1.20 31.42
CA ILE A 103 -6.08 -2.64 31.59
C ILE A 103 -6.52 -3.05 33.00
N ASP A 104 -7.43 -4.05 33.07
CA ASP A 104 -7.81 -4.72 34.30
C ASP A 104 -7.09 -6.08 34.40
N PRO A 105 -6.08 -6.19 35.27
CA PRO A 105 -5.35 -7.44 35.45
C PRO A 105 -6.20 -8.58 36.06
N ARG A 106 -7.37 -8.26 36.62
CA ARG A 106 -8.30 -9.21 37.24
C ARG A 106 -9.37 -9.68 36.26
N ALA A 107 -9.63 -8.90 35.18
CA ALA A 107 -10.75 -9.15 34.31
C ALA A 107 -10.62 -10.49 33.56
N PRO A 108 -11.72 -11.24 33.40
CA PRO A 108 -11.74 -12.41 32.55
C PRO A 108 -11.48 -12.02 31.09
N THR A 109 -10.90 -12.92 30.35
CA THR A 109 -10.38 -12.69 28.99
C THR A 109 -11.45 -12.60 27.92
N ALA A 110 -12.60 -13.24 28.16
CA ALA A 110 -13.76 -13.20 27.25
C ALA A 110 -15.04 -13.19 28.09
N PRO A 111 -16.19 -12.79 27.51
CA PRO A 111 -17.47 -12.87 28.19
C PRO A 111 -17.72 -14.29 28.73
N GLY A 112 -17.88 -14.42 30.04
CA GLY A 112 -18.06 -15.72 30.71
C GLY A 112 -16.78 -16.51 31.01
N ALA A 113 -15.60 -16.04 30.64
CA ALA A 113 -14.33 -16.69 30.99
C ALA A 113 -13.92 -16.33 32.42
N SER A 114 -13.31 -17.29 33.12
CA SER A 114 -12.82 -17.13 34.50
C SER A 114 -11.33 -16.83 34.60
N ALA A 115 -10.62 -16.86 33.46
CA ALA A 115 -9.17 -16.68 33.43
C ALA A 115 -8.77 -15.17 33.40
N PRO A 116 -7.72 -14.76 34.11
CA PRO A 116 -7.20 -13.43 34.04
C PRO A 116 -6.59 -13.14 32.67
N GLY A 117 -6.55 -11.84 32.25
CA GLY A 117 -5.86 -11.45 31.02
C GLY A 117 -4.34 -11.57 31.14
N LEU A 118 -3.63 -11.29 30.03
CA LEU A 118 -2.17 -11.36 29.96
C LEU A 118 -1.48 -10.60 31.10
N VAL A 119 -1.96 -9.39 31.41
CA VAL A 119 -1.43 -8.59 32.52
C VAL A 119 -1.69 -9.27 33.87
N GLY A 120 -2.83 -9.91 34.04
CA GLY A 120 -3.15 -10.68 35.25
C GLY A 120 -2.20 -11.87 35.46
N LEU A 121 -1.87 -12.59 34.40
CA LEU A 121 -0.90 -13.68 34.45
C LEU A 121 0.52 -13.20 34.83
N ILE A 122 0.92 -12.02 34.35
CA ILE A 122 2.20 -11.41 34.70
C ILE A 122 2.19 -10.93 36.16
N ASN A 123 1.17 -10.19 36.57
CA ASN A 123 1.09 -9.61 37.91
C ASN A 123 0.93 -10.65 39.02
N SER A 124 0.31 -11.80 38.71
CA SER A 124 0.22 -12.94 39.65
C SER A 124 1.51 -13.74 39.76
N GLY A 125 2.52 -13.45 38.90
CA GLY A 125 3.77 -14.20 38.84
C GLY A 125 3.65 -15.57 38.15
N ILE A 126 2.48 -15.94 37.65
CA ILE A 126 2.28 -17.20 36.90
C ILE A 126 3.11 -17.15 35.61
N LEU A 127 3.03 -16.05 34.86
CA LEU A 127 3.82 -15.81 33.68
C LEU A 127 5.03 -14.92 34.03
N ASN A 128 6.25 -15.43 33.83
CA ASN A 128 7.46 -14.69 34.12
C ASN A 128 8.05 -14.03 32.87
N PRO A 129 7.95 -12.68 32.72
CA PRO A 129 8.46 -11.99 31.54
C PRO A 129 10.00 -11.98 31.42
N PHE A 130 10.72 -12.37 32.47
CA PHE A 130 12.18 -12.41 32.52
C PHE A 130 12.76 -13.81 32.29
N SER A 131 11.91 -14.83 32.04
CA SER A 131 12.35 -16.19 31.75
C SER A 131 11.98 -16.61 30.33
N LEU A 132 12.88 -17.30 29.65
CA LEU A 132 12.61 -17.95 28.37
C LEU A 132 11.82 -19.25 28.53
N THR A 133 11.98 -19.92 29.68
CA THR A 133 11.24 -21.12 30.05
C THR A 133 10.10 -20.77 30.98
N GLN A 134 8.92 -21.31 30.70
CA GLN A 134 7.71 -21.09 31.48
C GLN A 134 7.23 -22.39 32.13
N THR A 135 6.47 -22.26 33.19
CA THR A 135 5.81 -23.41 33.83
C THR A 135 4.60 -23.89 33.02
N ASP A 136 4.18 -25.14 33.22
CA ASP A 136 2.96 -25.68 32.61
C ASP A 136 1.73 -24.81 32.94
N ALA A 137 1.67 -24.28 34.15
CA ALA A 137 0.60 -23.36 34.58
C ALA A 137 0.61 -22.06 33.76
N ALA A 138 1.78 -21.51 33.45
CA ALA A 138 1.89 -20.32 32.60
C ALA A 138 1.46 -20.59 31.15
N LEU A 139 1.88 -21.74 30.59
CA LEU A 139 1.49 -22.14 29.23
C LEU A 139 -0.01 -22.42 29.15
N ALA A 140 -0.59 -23.11 30.12
CA ALA A 140 -2.03 -23.32 30.21
C ALA A 140 -2.79 -21.99 30.35
N GLY A 141 -2.27 -21.06 31.16
CA GLY A 141 -2.80 -19.72 31.31
C GLY A 141 -2.80 -18.93 29.98
N LEU A 142 -1.70 -18.94 29.24
CA LEU A 142 -1.62 -18.30 27.91
C LEU A 142 -2.63 -18.91 26.92
N LYS A 143 -2.78 -20.23 26.91
CA LYS A 143 -3.78 -20.90 26.07
C LYS A 143 -5.21 -20.50 26.44
N ALA A 144 -5.51 -20.39 27.74
CA ALA A 144 -6.84 -20.01 28.24
C ALA A 144 -7.24 -18.57 27.87
N ILE A 145 -6.26 -17.68 27.66
CA ILE A 145 -6.48 -16.28 27.27
C ILE A 145 -6.20 -16.01 25.80
N SER A 146 -6.03 -17.05 24.98
CA SER A 146 -5.81 -16.89 23.55
C SER A 146 -7.00 -16.22 22.86
N ALA A 147 -6.70 -15.27 21.98
CA ALA A 147 -7.67 -14.66 21.07
C ALA A 147 -7.68 -15.32 19.68
N GLU A 148 -7.14 -16.54 19.57
CA GLU A 148 -7.17 -17.32 18.34
C GLU A 148 -8.62 -17.54 17.88
N GLY A 149 -8.86 -17.45 16.58
CA GLY A 149 -10.18 -17.59 15.97
C GLY A 149 -11.03 -16.31 15.98
N VAL A 150 -10.58 -15.22 16.64
CA VAL A 150 -11.30 -13.94 16.60
C VAL A 150 -11.10 -13.27 15.24
N SER A 151 -12.20 -12.90 14.58
CA SER A 151 -12.13 -12.08 13.37
C SER A 151 -11.65 -10.68 13.73
N LEU A 152 -10.41 -10.35 13.35
CA LEU A 152 -9.77 -9.07 13.63
C LEU A 152 -10.47 -7.94 12.88
N TYR A 153 -10.49 -8.04 11.58
CA TYR A 153 -11.19 -7.15 10.68
C TYR A 153 -11.45 -7.85 9.36
N GLY A 154 -12.33 -7.28 8.58
CA GLY A 154 -12.63 -7.75 7.26
C GLY A 154 -13.57 -6.80 6.56
N GLY A 155 -13.88 -7.08 5.31
CA GLY A 155 -14.77 -6.24 4.52
C GLY A 155 -15.53 -7.06 3.51
N ARG A 156 -16.75 -6.63 3.24
CA ARG A 156 -17.55 -7.13 2.14
C ARG A 156 -17.85 -5.98 1.19
N TYR A 157 -17.42 -6.14 -0.06
CA TYR A 157 -17.67 -5.20 -1.13
C TYR A 157 -18.59 -5.83 -2.17
N LYS A 158 -19.66 -5.14 -2.52
CA LYS A 158 -20.60 -5.57 -3.55
C LYS A 158 -20.71 -4.49 -4.62
N VAL A 159 -20.77 -4.90 -5.87
CA VAL A 159 -20.97 -4.02 -7.02
C VAL A 159 -22.11 -4.59 -7.87
N THR A 160 -23.09 -3.76 -8.15
CA THR A 160 -24.10 -4.01 -9.19
C THR A 160 -23.92 -2.95 -10.26
N GLN A 161 -23.78 -3.37 -11.51
CA GLN A 161 -23.55 -2.49 -12.64
C GLN A 161 -24.48 -2.84 -13.79
N VAL A 162 -24.98 -1.82 -14.48
CA VAL A 162 -25.68 -1.91 -15.75
C VAL A 162 -25.09 -0.86 -16.68
N ASP A 163 -24.76 -1.26 -17.89
CA ASP A 163 -24.21 -0.37 -18.91
C ASP A 163 -24.87 -0.61 -20.28
N ALA A 164 -24.91 0.42 -21.09
CA ALA A 164 -25.35 0.33 -22.48
C ALA A 164 -24.52 1.28 -23.33
N SER A 165 -24.23 0.86 -24.56
CA SER A 165 -23.53 1.68 -25.55
C SER A 165 -24.08 1.42 -26.95
N ALA A 166 -23.89 2.39 -27.83
CA ALA A 166 -24.14 2.28 -29.26
C ALA A 166 -22.95 2.90 -30.00
N SER A 167 -22.54 2.29 -31.10
CA SER A 167 -21.46 2.80 -31.94
C SER A 167 -21.74 2.55 -33.43
N GLY A 168 -21.25 3.44 -34.27
CA GLY A 168 -21.39 3.32 -35.70
C GLY A 168 -20.76 4.47 -36.47
N PRO A 169 -20.82 4.40 -37.82
CA PRO A 169 -20.28 5.43 -38.70
C PRO A 169 -21.12 6.70 -38.65
N LEU A 170 -20.47 7.86 -38.81
CA LEU A 170 -21.12 9.18 -38.91
C LEU A 170 -21.11 9.71 -40.35
N PHE A 171 -19.93 9.90 -40.90
CA PHE A 171 -19.70 10.44 -42.24
C PHE A 171 -18.30 10.02 -42.74
N GLY A 172 -18.13 10.04 -44.06
CA GLY A 172 -16.85 9.70 -44.68
C GLY A 172 -15.83 10.84 -44.61
N LEU A 173 -14.57 10.48 -44.35
CA LEU A 173 -13.39 11.33 -44.42
C LEU A 173 -12.40 10.73 -45.40
N PRO A 174 -11.35 11.47 -45.86
CA PRO A 174 -10.35 10.93 -46.76
C PRO A 174 -9.60 9.68 -46.23
N GLY A 175 -9.49 9.51 -44.92
CA GLY A 175 -8.84 8.36 -44.27
C GLY A 175 -9.79 7.23 -43.89
N GLY A 176 -11.09 7.36 -44.17
CA GLY A 176 -12.14 6.39 -43.84
C GLY A 176 -13.34 7.03 -43.12
N ASP A 177 -14.29 6.21 -42.65
CA ASP A 177 -15.48 6.71 -41.99
C ASP A 177 -15.19 7.17 -40.56
N ALA A 178 -15.67 8.38 -40.21
CA ALA A 178 -15.73 8.83 -38.85
C ALA A 178 -16.64 7.90 -38.03
N GLN A 179 -16.19 7.50 -36.84
CA GLN A 179 -16.94 6.61 -35.94
C GLN A 179 -17.35 7.34 -34.67
N LEU A 180 -18.58 7.11 -34.23
CA LEU A 180 -19.09 7.62 -32.93
C LEU A 180 -19.45 6.46 -32.03
N ALA A 181 -19.05 6.54 -30.77
CA ALA A 181 -19.54 5.70 -29.70
C ALA A 181 -20.16 6.59 -28.61
N VAL A 182 -21.34 6.20 -28.12
CA VAL A 182 -22.02 6.83 -26.98
C VAL A 182 -22.42 5.76 -26.00
N GLY A 183 -22.38 6.07 -24.70
CA GLY A 183 -22.81 5.08 -23.72
C GLY A 183 -23.15 5.69 -22.38
N VAL A 184 -23.84 4.88 -21.58
CA VAL A 184 -24.22 5.17 -20.20
C VAL A 184 -23.83 4.04 -19.29
N ASP A 185 -23.54 4.36 -18.04
CA ASP A 185 -23.16 3.41 -16.99
C ASP A 185 -23.90 3.78 -15.70
N TYR A 186 -24.48 2.80 -15.05
CA TYR A 186 -25.05 2.91 -13.72
C TYR A 186 -24.41 1.86 -12.83
N ARG A 187 -23.80 2.28 -11.71
CA ARG A 187 -23.14 1.39 -10.78
C ARG A 187 -23.53 1.73 -9.35
N ARG A 188 -23.87 0.70 -8.59
CA ARG A 188 -24.08 0.77 -7.15
C ARG A 188 -23.01 -0.05 -6.44
N GLU A 189 -22.27 0.59 -5.57
CA GLU A 189 -21.26 0.01 -4.73
C GLU A 189 -21.73 -0.02 -3.28
N THR A 190 -21.52 -1.12 -2.59
CA THR A 190 -21.81 -1.26 -1.16
C THR A 190 -20.60 -1.84 -0.47
N TYR A 191 -20.22 -1.24 0.63
CA TYR A 191 -19.12 -1.68 1.47
C TYR A 191 -19.60 -1.82 2.91
N GLU A 192 -19.23 -2.90 3.55
CA GLU A 192 -19.42 -3.13 4.97
C GLU A 192 -18.15 -3.71 5.58
N PHE A 193 -17.85 -3.31 6.79
CA PHE A 193 -16.78 -3.88 7.58
C PHE A 193 -17.35 -5.03 8.41
N ASN A 194 -16.74 -6.20 8.38
CA ASN A 194 -17.26 -7.42 9.03
C ASN A 194 -16.35 -7.96 10.13
N GLY A 195 -15.57 -7.12 10.78
CA GLY A 195 -14.79 -7.48 11.95
C GLY A 195 -15.64 -7.69 13.19
N SER A 196 -15.08 -8.31 14.23
CA SER A 196 -15.73 -8.51 15.52
C SER A 196 -16.02 -7.16 16.22
N ALA A 197 -17.25 -6.98 16.72
CA ALA A 197 -17.60 -5.80 17.51
C ALA A 197 -16.74 -5.69 18.79
N ALA A 198 -16.36 -6.80 19.41
CA ALA A 198 -15.45 -6.81 20.56
C ALA A 198 -14.04 -6.38 20.18
N ALA A 199 -13.62 -6.72 18.95
CA ALA A 199 -12.35 -6.29 18.41
C ALA A 199 -12.34 -4.81 17.98
N ALA A 200 -13.48 -4.27 17.53
CA ALA A 200 -13.65 -2.89 17.10
C ALA A 200 -13.93 -1.91 18.25
N ALA A 201 -13.74 -2.29 19.51
CA ALA A 201 -13.89 -1.42 20.65
C ALA A 201 -12.79 -0.34 20.71
N THR A 202 -13.13 0.87 21.17
CA THR A 202 -12.16 1.98 21.36
C THR A 202 -11.02 1.63 22.31
N SER A 203 -11.26 0.70 23.23
CA SER A 203 -10.23 0.10 24.10
C SER A 203 -10.16 -1.39 23.78
N PRO A 204 -9.33 -1.81 22.82
CA PRO A 204 -9.29 -3.20 22.38
C PRO A 204 -8.85 -4.14 23.51
N ASN A 205 -9.65 -5.20 23.71
CA ASN A 205 -9.40 -6.21 24.76
C ASN A 205 -8.23 -7.14 24.44
N ILE A 206 -7.75 -7.12 23.18
CA ILE A 206 -6.71 -8.01 22.70
C ILE A 206 -5.39 -7.24 22.64
N PHE A 207 -4.35 -7.80 23.26
CA PHE A 207 -3.05 -7.17 23.35
C PHE A 207 -2.35 -7.15 21.98
N ASN A 208 -1.79 -6.00 21.62
CA ASN A 208 -1.09 -5.74 20.35
C ASN A 208 -1.92 -5.92 19.06
N ALA A 209 -3.23 -6.01 19.16
CA ALA A 209 -4.12 -5.90 18.02
C ALA A 209 -4.68 -4.48 17.94
N ALA A 210 -4.52 -3.83 16.79
CA ALA A 210 -5.15 -2.55 16.52
C ALA A 210 -6.46 -2.80 15.77
N PHE A 211 -7.55 -2.19 16.23
CA PHE A 211 -8.88 -2.39 15.68
C PHE A 211 -9.52 -1.07 15.31
N ASP A 212 -10.35 -1.11 14.27
CA ASP A 212 -11.17 0.03 13.89
C ASP A 212 -12.35 0.22 14.87
N ASN A 213 -12.85 1.46 14.89
CA ASN A 213 -14.03 1.80 15.70
C ASN A 213 -15.27 1.02 15.23
N VAL A 214 -16.14 0.62 16.15
CA VAL A 214 -17.41 -0.09 15.89
C VAL A 214 -18.27 0.62 14.83
N ASN A 215 -18.24 1.95 14.75
CA ASN A 215 -18.98 2.73 13.76
C ASN A 215 -18.58 2.42 12.30
N ALA A 216 -17.39 1.90 12.07
CA ALA A 216 -16.93 1.47 10.75
C ALA A 216 -17.63 0.21 10.25
N LEU A 217 -18.31 -0.54 11.13
CA LEU A 217 -19.04 -1.77 10.80
C LEU A 217 -20.38 -1.50 10.09
N THR A 218 -20.86 -0.26 10.07
CA THR A 218 -22.14 0.11 9.43
C THR A 218 -22.02 0.06 7.91
N PRO A 219 -22.90 -0.65 7.19
CA PRO A 219 -22.86 -0.68 5.74
C PRO A 219 -22.96 0.71 5.10
N LYS A 220 -22.12 0.97 4.12
CA LYS A 220 -22.07 2.21 3.34
C LYS A 220 -22.31 1.88 1.86
N ASN A 221 -22.93 2.79 1.16
CA ASN A 221 -23.16 2.64 -0.27
C ASN A 221 -22.88 3.93 -1.03
N ARG A 222 -22.60 3.78 -2.31
CA ARG A 222 -22.38 4.86 -3.27
C ARG A 222 -22.97 4.47 -4.60
N THR A 223 -23.65 5.41 -5.24
CA THR A 223 -24.16 5.26 -6.61
C THR A 223 -23.32 6.11 -7.55
N ILE A 224 -23.01 5.58 -8.70
CA ILE A 224 -22.31 6.25 -9.78
C ILE A 224 -23.21 6.20 -11.02
N LYS A 225 -23.41 7.33 -11.67
CA LYS A 225 -24.08 7.46 -12.95
C LYS A 225 -23.11 8.12 -13.91
N ALA A 226 -22.97 7.58 -15.10
CA ALA A 226 -22.06 8.15 -16.08
C ALA A 226 -22.65 8.11 -17.48
N ALA A 227 -22.24 9.08 -18.29
CA ALA A 227 -22.48 9.12 -19.73
C ALA A 227 -21.17 9.50 -20.43
N TYR A 228 -20.95 8.96 -21.62
CA TYR A 228 -19.78 9.28 -22.42
C TYR A 228 -20.09 9.32 -23.90
N ALA A 229 -19.25 10.06 -24.61
CA ALA A 229 -19.21 10.06 -26.07
C ALA A 229 -17.74 10.03 -26.51
N GLU A 230 -17.46 9.28 -27.57
CA GLU A 230 -16.14 9.18 -28.19
C GLU A 230 -16.31 9.23 -29.71
N VAL A 231 -15.52 10.07 -30.38
CA VAL A 231 -15.47 10.17 -31.84
C VAL A 231 -14.08 9.87 -32.34
N LEU A 232 -13.96 8.94 -33.28
CA LEU A 232 -12.76 8.65 -34.04
C LEU A 232 -12.89 9.31 -35.42
N LEU A 233 -11.88 10.10 -35.76
CA LEU A 233 -11.77 10.83 -37.04
C LEU A 233 -10.55 10.36 -37.81
N PRO A 234 -10.64 9.45 -38.78
CA PRO A 234 -9.56 9.14 -39.71
C PRO A 234 -9.46 10.26 -40.75
N VAL A 235 -8.73 11.32 -40.42
CA VAL A 235 -8.70 12.60 -41.14
C VAL A 235 -8.18 12.43 -42.58
N PHE A 236 -7.08 11.67 -42.71
CA PHE A 236 -6.51 11.19 -43.98
C PHE A 236 -5.72 9.90 -43.75
N ASP A 237 -5.28 9.25 -44.80
CA ASP A 237 -4.58 7.99 -44.71
C ASP A 237 -3.35 8.08 -43.78
N GLY A 238 -3.32 7.20 -42.79
CA GLY A 238 -2.30 7.17 -41.74
C GLY A 238 -2.46 8.21 -40.63
N PHE A 239 -3.45 9.12 -40.65
CA PHE A 239 -3.67 10.08 -39.57
C PHE A 239 -5.07 10.01 -38.95
N GLU A 240 -5.12 9.67 -37.68
CA GLU A 240 -6.33 9.51 -36.89
C GLU A 240 -6.31 10.42 -35.65
N VAL A 241 -7.45 11.00 -35.33
CA VAL A 241 -7.69 11.75 -34.08
C VAL A 241 -8.88 11.16 -33.36
N THR A 242 -8.76 10.90 -32.07
CA THR A 242 -9.91 10.50 -31.22
C THR A 242 -10.18 11.59 -30.19
N GLY A 243 -11.41 12.04 -30.10
CA GLY A 243 -11.90 12.91 -29.04
C GLY A 243 -12.93 12.17 -28.19
N ALA A 244 -12.81 12.26 -26.88
CA ALA A 244 -13.78 11.66 -25.97
C ALA A 244 -14.09 12.60 -24.80
N VAL A 245 -15.32 12.48 -24.28
CA VAL A 245 -15.73 13.13 -23.04
C VAL A 245 -16.55 12.16 -22.21
N ARG A 246 -16.27 12.10 -20.91
CA ARG A 246 -17.06 11.34 -19.95
C ARG A 246 -17.48 12.25 -18.80
N VAL A 247 -18.75 12.15 -18.43
CA VAL A 247 -19.35 12.82 -17.28
C VAL A 247 -19.76 11.75 -16.28
N ASP A 248 -19.29 11.88 -15.04
CA ASP A 248 -19.61 10.97 -13.96
C ASP A 248 -20.22 11.75 -12.79
N ASP A 249 -21.34 11.25 -12.24
CA ASP A 249 -21.95 11.75 -11.01
C ASP A 249 -21.81 10.70 -9.89
N TYR A 250 -21.13 11.07 -8.83
CA TYR A 250 -20.87 10.22 -7.66
C TYR A 250 -21.66 10.72 -6.45
N THR A 251 -22.49 9.89 -5.87
CA THR A 251 -23.18 10.22 -4.61
C THR A 251 -22.18 10.70 -3.54
N GLY A 252 -22.39 11.92 -3.04
CA GLY A 252 -21.56 12.54 -2.02
C GLY A 252 -20.33 13.30 -2.54
N PHE A 253 -20.02 13.22 -3.86
CA PHE A 253 -18.87 13.92 -4.46
C PHE A 253 -19.24 14.82 -5.64
N GLY A 254 -20.49 14.70 -6.13
CA GLY A 254 -20.99 15.50 -7.26
C GLY A 254 -20.49 15.01 -8.61
N THR A 255 -20.58 15.90 -9.59
CA THR A 255 -20.33 15.61 -11.01
C THR A 255 -18.94 16.02 -11.43
N THR A 256 -18.28 15.17 -12.24
CA THR A 256 -16.98 15.46 -12.86
C THR A 256 -17.06 15.25 -14.36
N THR A 257 -16.31 16.06 -15.13
CA THR A 257 -16.22 15.96 -16.59
C THR A 257 -14.76 15.75 -16.99
N ASN A 258 -14.51 14.71 -17.76
CA ASN A 258 -13.15 14.31 -18.13
C ASN A 258 -13.02 14.18 -19.66
N PRO A 259 -12.44 15.18 -20.34
CA PRO A 259 -12.09 15.10 -21.74
C PRO A 259 -10.81 14.30 -21.98
N LYS A 260 -10.74 13.69 -23.17
CA LYS A 260 -9.57 13.01 -23.70
C LYS A 260 -9.42 13.32 -25.18
N VAL A 261 -8.21 13.57 -25.62
CA VAL A 261 -7.85 13.67 -27.05
C VAL A 261 -6.62 12.80 -27.30
N THR A 262 -6.65 12.02 -28.37
CA THR A 262 -5.49 11.27 -28.84
C THR A 262 -5.28 11.51 -30.33
N ALA A 263 -4.03 11.47 -30.76
CA ALA A 263 -3.64 11.52 -32.16
C ALA A 263 -2.66 10.40 -32.47
N LYS A 264 -2.84 9.78 -33.62
CA LYS A 264 -1.95 8.76 -34.17
C LYS A 264 -1.62 9.13 -35.61
N TYR A 265 -0.34 9.14 -35.94
CA TYR A 265 0.14 9.44 -37.28
C TYR A 265 1.18 8.42 -37.75
N GLN A 266 0.90 7.74 -38.82
CA GLN A 266 1.75 6.75 -39.45
C GLN A 266 2.15 7.23 -40.86
N PRO A 267 3.17 8.10 -40.98
CA PRO A 267 3.58 8.66 -42.27
C PRO A 267 4.17 7.63 -43.20
N VAL A 268 4.72 6.54 -42.67
CA VAL A 268 5.31 5.42 -43.39
C VAL A 268 5.10 4.12 -42.58
N ASP A 269 5.15 2.97 -43.23
CA ASP A 269 4.82 1.66 -42.61
C ASP A 269 5.66 1.33 -41.38
N TRP A 270 6.90 1.81 -41.35
CA TRP A 270 7.84 1.51 -40.26
C TRP A 270 7.83 2.53 -39.13
N LEU A 271 7.15 3.69 -39.25
CA LEU A 271 7.10 4.75 -38.23
C LEU A 271 5.66 5.12 -37.89
N MET A 272 5.31 5.03 -36.62
CA MET A 272 4.09 5.57 -36.06
C MET A 272 4.41 6.56 -34.93
N LEU A 273 3.84 7.75 -34.98
CA LEU A 273 3.86 8.74 -33.91
C LEU A 273 2.52 8.73 -33.19
N ARG A 274 2.53 8.93 -31.88
CA ARG A 274 1.30 8.98 -31.07
C ARG A 274 1.38 10.03 -29.99
N GLY A 275 0.25 10.65 -29.68
CA GLY A 275 0.14 11.61 -28.59
C GLY A 275 -1.21 11.53 -27.91
N SER A 276 -1.25 11.87 -26.63
CA SER A 276 -2.50 11.93 -25.89
C SER A 276 -2.51 13.05 -24.87
N TYR A 277 -3.69 13.58 -24.60
CA TYR A 277 -4.00 14.43 -23.47
C TYR A 277 -5.32 13.99 -22.84
N ASN A 278 -5.36 13.86 -21.52
CA ASN A 278 -6.60 13.56 -20.82
C ASN A 278 -6.60 14.13 -19.41
N THR A 279 -7.79 14.37 -18.89
CA THR A 279 -8.02 14.60 -17.48
C THR A 279 -8.63 13.37 -16.84
N SER A 280 -8.46 13.21 -15.56
CA SER A 280 -9.07 12.14 -14.76
C SER A 280 -9.27 12.59 -13.33
N PHE A 281 -10.05 11.83 -12.57
CA PHE A 281 -10.27 12.05 -11.16
C PHE A 281 -10.32 10.71 -10.43
N ARG A 282 -10.15 10.75 -9.12
CA ARG A 282 -10.33 9.60 -8.25
C ARG A 282 -11.08 10.01 -6.98
N VAL A 283 -12.24 9.43 -6.75
CA VAL A 283 -12.95 9.61 -5.47
C VAL A 283 -12.26 8.80 -4.36
N PRO A 284 -12.33 9.23 -3.10
CA PRO A 284 -11.82 8.46 -1.98
C PRO A 284 -12.47 7.06 -1.91
N SER A 285 -11.70 6.06 -1.53
CA SER A 285 -12.23 4.72 -1.26
C SER A 285 -13.07 4.70 0.02
N PHE A 286 -13.92 3.68 0.18
CA PHE A 286 -14.70 3.51 1.42
C PHE A 286 -13.82 3.47 2.65
N ASN A 287 -12.67 2.78 2.59
CA ASN A 287 -11.73 2.70 3.71
C ASN A 287 -11.12 4.06 4.05
N GLN A 288 -10.78 4.86 3.03
CA GLN A 288 -10.24 6.20 3.26
C GLN A 288 -11.24 7.15 3.93
N ILE A 289 -12.54 6.91 3.73
CA ILE A 289 -13.60 7.75 4.30
C ILE A 289 -14.11 7.20 5.63
N PHE A 290 -14.44 5.91 5.68
CA PHE A 290 -15.28 5.32 6.71
C PHE A 290 -14.58 4.39 7.69
N ASN A 291 -13.28 4.06 7.49
CA ASN A 291 -12.55 3.31 8.50
C ASN A 291 -12.63 4.04 9.84
N GLY A 292 -12.82 3.29 10.91
CA GLY A 292 -12.83 3.82 12.26
C GLY A 292 -11.49 4.44 12.62
N VAL A 293 -11.53 5.36 13.59
CA VAL A 293 -10.32 5.97 14.12
C VAL A 293 -9.70 5.05 15.16
N THR A 294 -8.45 4.65 14.91
CA THR A 294 -7.66 3.85 15.84
C THR A 294 -6.60 4.73 16.49
N LEU A 295 -6.51 4.67 17.81
CA LEU A 295 -5.48 5.33 18.59
C LEU A 295 -4.41 4.30 18.98
N SER A 296 -3.16 4.57 18.63
CA SER A 296 -2.02 3.72 18.97
C SER A 296 -0.96 4.52 19.71
N PRO A 297 -0.60 4.15 20.96
CA PRO A 297 0.43 4.85 21.70
C PRO A 297 1.78 4.83 20.95
N TYR A 298 2.38 5.99 20.75
CA TYR A 298 3.72 6.08 20.16
C TYR A 298 4.77 5.59 21.13
N SER A 299 5.47 4.54 20.79
CA SER A 299 6.51 3.93 21.63
C SER A 299 7.95 4.21 21.17
N GLY A 300 8.10 4.98 20.08
CA GLY A 300 9.39 5.40 19.55
C GLY A 300 10.13 6.39 20.46
N SER A 301 11.36 6.72 20.08
CA SER A 301 12.24 7.63 20.83
C SER A 301 12.73 8.83 20.00
N ASP A 302 12.15 9.06 18.84
CA ASP A 302 12.63 10.00 17.82
C ASP A 302 11.68 11.20 17.57
N LEU A 303 10.68 11.42 18.46
CA LEU A 303 9.76 12.55 18.40
C LEU A 303 9.91 13.49 19.59
N ALA A 304 10.00 14.79 19.30
CA ALA A 304 9.82 15.87 20.27
C ALA A 304 8.73 16.83 19.80
N ASP A 305 8.17 17.62 20.70
CA ASP A 305 7.18 18.64 20.36
C ASP A 305 7.78 19.72 19.45
N PRO A 306 7.33 19.85 18.20
CA PRO A 306 7.94 20.78 17.24
C PRO A 306 7.80 22.25 17.63
N THR A 307 6.87 22.60 18.52
CA THR A 307 6.73 23.97 19.03
C THR A 307 7.72 24.30 20.14
N LYS A 308 8.17 23.28 20.89
CA LYS A 308 9.13 23.41 21.99
C LYS A 308 10.55 23.04 21.56
N CYS A 309 10.67 22.27 20.47
CA CYS A 309 11.92 21.76 19.94
C CYS A 309 11.96 21.92 18.42
N PRO A 310 12.61 22.97 17.90
CA PRO A 310 12.75 23.16 16.47
C PRO A 310 13.35 21.90 15.79
N GLY A 311 12.70 21.45 14.69
CA GLY A 311 13.07 20.21 14.04
C GLY A 311 12.51 18.94 14.68
N GLY A 312 11.88 19.02 15.86
CA GLY A 312 11.15 17.92 16.50
C GLY A 312 11.97 16.66 16.80
N VAL A 313 13.30 16.80 16.92
CA VAL A 313 14.22 15.70 17.28
C VAL A 313 14.57 15.83 18.77
N PRO A 314 14.26 14.81 19.59
CA PRO A 314 14.52 14.91 21.02
C PRO A 314 16.02 14.89 21.34
N THR A 315 16.43 15.76 22.26
CA THR A 315 17.78 15.79 22.84
C THR A 315 17.80 15.30 24.28
N SER A 316 16.62 15.00 24.85
CA SER A 316 16.49 14.52 26.22
C SER A 316 15.38 13.45 26.34
N ALA A 317 15.48 12.65 27.40
CA ALA A 317 14.58 11.51 27.62
C ALA A 317 13.12 11.95 27.88
N PHE A 318 12.19 11.03 27.63
CA PHE A 318 10.78 11.19 28.00
C PHE A 318 10.63 11.49 29.50
N GLY A 319 9.81 12.50 29.81
CA GLY A 319 9.55 12.89 31.19
C GLY A 319 10.66 13.72 31.86
N SER A 320 11.67 14.19 31.13
CA SER A 320 12.76 15.03 31.66
C SER A 320 12.33 16.45 32.03
N GLY A 321 11.18 16.92 31.54
CA GLY A 321 10.71 18.30 31.72
C GLY A 321 11.44 19.36 30.89
N LEU A 322 12.41 18.95 30.05
CA LEU A 322 13.19 19.85 29.19
C LEU A 322 12.46 20.18 27.89
N PRO A 323 12.73 21.32 27.23
CA PRO A 323 12.03 21.74 26.01
C PRO A 323 12.07 20.73 24.87
N CYS A 324 13.21 20.06 24.67
CA CYS A 324 13.40 19.02 23.66
C CYS A 324 13.28 17.61 24.24
N ALA A 325 12.39 17.40 25.20
CA ALA A 325 12.10 16.08 25.72
C ALA A 325 11.38 15.22 24.70
N GLN A 326 11.69 13.93 24.70
CA GLN A 326 10.94 12.94 23.94
C GLN A 326 9.47 12.97 24.32
N ILE A 327 8.56 12.92 23.33
CA ILE A 327 7.13 12.79 23.52
C ILE A 327 6.62 11.42 23.09
N ARG A 328 5.50 10.98 23.66
CA ARG A 328 4.83 9.70 23.35
C ARG A 328 3.33 9.91 23.20
N PRO A 329 2.91 10.66 22.16
CA PRO A 329 1.50 10.91 21.91
C PRO A 329 0.81 9.64 21.40
N ASP A 330 -0.51 9.61 21.46
CA ASP A 330 -1.30 8.67 20.70
C ASP A 330 -1.30 9.07 19.21
N ILE A 331 -1.14 8.10 18.32
CA ILE A 331 -1.23 8.30 16.88
C ILE A 331 -2.61 7.89 16.42
N ALA A 332 -3.39 8.86 15.94
CA ALA A 332 -4.71 8.62 15.36
C ALA A 332 -4.58 8.27 13.88
N THR A 333 -5.00 7.08 13.51
CA THR A 333 -5.11 6.62 12.13
C THR A 333 -6.55 6.26 11.80
N GLY A 334 -6.92 6.16 10.52
CA GLY A 334 -8.28 5.79 10.12
C GLY A 334 -8.84 6.67 9.02
N GLY A 335 -10.15 6.58 8.81
CA GLY A 335 -10.86 7.30 7.76
C GLY A 335 -11.07 8.78 8.06
N ASN A 336 -11.40 9.54 7.01
CA ASN A 336 -11.74 10.95 7.12
C ASN A 336 -12.93 11.30 6.22
N LEU A 337 -14.03 11.72 6.82
CA LEU A 337 -15.29 12.06 6.14
C LEU A 337 -15.20 13.33 5.28
N THR A 338 -14.17 14.17 5.46
CA THR A 338 -14.01 15.44 4.74
C THR A 338 -13.20 15.33 3.45
N LEU A 339 -12.82 14.11 3.07
CA LEU A 339 -12.05 13.88 1.84
C LEU A 339 -12.83 14.26 0.60
N ARG A 340 -12.11 14.87 -0.34
CA ARG A 340 -12.60 15.26 -1.67
C ARG A 340 -11.90 14.41 -2.75
N PRO A 341 -12.46 14.34 -3.97
CA PRO A 341 -11.77 13.71 -5.09
C PRO A 341 -10.41 14.38 -5.38
N GLU A 342 -9.42 13.59 -5.74
CA GLU A 342 -8.21 14.08 -6.39
C GLU A 342 -8.41 14.15 -7.89
N THR A 343 -7.72 15.07 -8.55
CA THR A 343 -7.79 15.27 -10.00
C THR A 343 -6.43 15.11 -10.65
N ALA A 344 -6.41 14.68 -11.90
CA ALA A 344 -5.16 14.53 -12.65
C ALA A 344 -5.27 15.09 -14.07
N LYS A 345 -4.15 15.65 -14.54
CA LYS A 345 -3.91 16.01 -15.94
C LYS A 345 -2.72 15.22 -16.44
N GLN A 346 -2.92 14.56 -17.56
CA GLN A 346 -1.94 13.64 -18.13
C GLN A 346 -1.75 13.92 -19.61
N TRP A 347 -0.51 13.78 -20.09
CA TRP A 347 -0.23 13.79 -21.52
C TRP A 347 0.96 12.88 -21.83
N SER A 348 0.98 12.39 -23.06
CA SER A 348 2.07 11.56 -23.57
C SER A 348 2.37 11.89 -25.03
N LEU A 349 3.63 11.64 -25.41
CA LEU A 349 4.09 11.70 -26.78
C LEU A 349 5.05 10.54 -27.01
N GLY A 350 4.80 9.74 -28.03
CA GLY A 350 5.59 8.54 -28.31
C GLY A 350 5.78 8.25 -29.79
N ALA A 351 6.75 7.40 -30.03
CA ALA A 351 7.03 6.84 -31.35
C ALA A 351 7.16 5.32 -31.30
N VAL A 352 6.68 4.66 -32.35
CA VAL A 352 6.87 3.23 -32.57
C VAL A 352 7.57 3.04 -33.90
N LEU A 353 8.66 2.27 -33.88
CA LEU A 353 9.46 1.90 -35.03
C LEU A 353 9.27 0.42 -35.33
N ARG A 354 9.03 0.06 -36.57
CA ARG A 354 8.93 -1.32 -37.08
C ARG A 354 9.85 -1.51 -38.29
N PRO A 355 11.18 -1.50 -38.09
CA PRO A 355 12.13 -1.53 -39.22
C PRO A 355 12.11 -2.83 -40.02
N ALA A 356 11.56 -3.90 -39.42
CA ALA A 356 11.40 -5.21 -40.06
C ALA A 356 10.22 -5.97 -39.43
N PRO A 357 9.66 -7.02 -40.10
CA PRO A 357 8.45 -7.72 -39.64
C PRO A 357 8.50 -8.27 -38.21
N LYS A 358 9.67 -8.75 -37.77
CA LYS A 358 9.86 -9.29 -36.42
C LYS A 358 10.45 -8.29 -35.42
N TRP A 359 10.62 -7.02 -35.80
CA TRP A 359 11.25 -6.01 -34.97
C TRP A 359 10.34 -4.82 -34.71
N SER A 360 10.21 -4.47 -33.46
CA SER A 360 9.54 -3.23 -33.04
C SER A 360 10.25 -2.60 -31.85
N ALA A 361 10.32 -1.28 -31.85
CA ALA A 361 10.78 -0.50 -30.72
C ALA A 361 9.80 0.64 -30.47
N SER A 362 9.56 1.00 -29.21
CA SER A 362 8.81 2.20 -28.85
C SER A 362 9.49 2.98 -27.76
N ALA A 363 9.27 4.30 -27.78
CA ALA A 363 9.61 5.19 -26.71
C ALA A 363 8.46 6.17 -26.51
N ASP A 364 7.98 6.27 -25.27
CA ASP A 364 6.86 7.13 -24.88
C ASP A 364 7.28 8.04 -23.71
N PHE A 365 7.34 9.33 -23.95
CA PHE A 365 7.46 10.32 -22.90
C PHE A 365 6.08 10.63 -22.33
N TRP A 366 5.94 10.65 -21.00
CA TRP A 366 4.69 10.89 -20.32
C TRP A 366 4.85 11.83 -19.13
N VAL A 367 3.77 12.57 -18.83
CA VAL A 367 3.65 13.48 -17.70
C VAL A 367 2.31 13.25 -17.02
N ILE A 368 2.33 13.15 -15.70
CA ILE A 368 1.16 13.01 -14.83
C ILE A 368 1.27 14.04 -13.71
N ASN A 369 0.31 14.97 -13.64
CA ASN A 369 0.16 15.93 -12.58
C ASN A 369 -1.13 15.62 -11.81
N VAL A 370 -1.02 15.38 -10.51
CA VAL A 370 -2.15 15.09 -9.62
C VAL A 370 -2.25 16.22 -8.60
N GLU A 371 -3.47 16.73 -8.41
CA GLU A 371 -3.80 17.75 -7.42
C GLU A 371 -4.75 17.18 -6.38
N ASP A 372 -4.80 17.77 -5.18
CA ASP A 372 -5.62 17.32 -4.03
C ASP A 372 -5.38 15.84 -3.67
N THR A 373 -4.13 15.38 -3.73
CA THR A 373 -3.76 13.97 -3.51
C THR A 373 -4.28 13.43 -2.18
N ILE A 374 -4.99 12.29 -2.23
CA ILE A 374 -5.50 11.61 -1.03
C ILE A 374 -4.40 10.73 -0.47
N GLN A 375 -3.84 11.13 0.68
CA GLN A 375 -2.73 10.45 1.32
C GLN A 375 -2.72 10.61 2.83
N THR A 376 -1.93 9.79 3.52
CA THR A 376 -1.53 10.02 4.91
C THR A 376 -0.15 10.68 4.91
N LEU A 377 0.07 11.64 5.80
CA LEU A 377 1.39 12.20 6.01
C LEU A 377 2.15 11.33 7.02
N THR A 378 3.45 11.18 6.82
CA THR A 378 4.30 10.54 7.82
C THR A 378 4.41 11.44 9.06
N LEU A 379 4.70 10.86 10.22
CA LEU A 379 4.91 11.64 11.46
C LEU A 379 6.02 12.69 11.24
N ARG A 380 7.08 12.34 10.50
CA ARG A 380 8.16 13.29 10.19
C ARG A 380 7.67 14.47 9.34
N GLN A 381 6.84 14.21 8.31
CA GLN A 381 6.26 15.28 7.49
C GLN A 381 5.35 16.21 8.32
N LEU A 382 4.57 15.66 9.26
CA LEU A 382 3.74 16.47 10.17
C LEU A 382 4.60 17.32 11.10
N ILE A 383 5.63 16.74 11.71
CA ILE A 383 6.55 17.44 12.61
C ILE A 383 7.30 18.57 11.87
N ASP A 384 7.86 18.26 10.69
CA ASP A 384 8.63 19.24 9.89
C ASP A 384 7.76 20.41 9.40
N ASN A 385 6.45 20.20 9.30
CA ASN A 385 5.48 21.20 8.83
C ASN A 385 4.40 21.51 9.87
N ALA A 386 4.72 21.44 11.15
CA ALA A 386 3.76 21.59 12.23
C ALA A 386 3.02 22.94 12.21
N SER A 387 3.66 24.00 11.75
CA SER A 387 3.03 25.31 11.56
C SER A 387 1.98 25.32 10.44
N THR A 388 2.10 24.45 9.46
CA THR A 388 1.14 24.29 8.34
C THR A 388 -0.05 23.41 8.78
N PHE A 389 0.17 22.49 9.72
CA PHE A 389 -0.80 21.51 10.18
C PHE A 389 -1.02 21.58 11.71
N PRO A 390 -1.34 22.75 12.28
CA PRO A 390 -1.49 22.89 13.74
C PRO A 390 -2.65 22.04 14.28
N ASP A 391 -3.70 21.84 13.49
CA ASP A 391 -4.89 21.03 13.79
C ASP A 391 -4.60 19.54 13.94
N LYS A 392 -3.43 19.07 13.46
CA LYS A 392 -3.00 17.68 13.57
C LYS A 392 -2.38 17.35 14.93
N PHE A 393 -2.12 18.35 15.77
CA PHE A 393 -1.50 18.18 17.09
C PHE A 393 -2.52 18.51 18.18
N VAL A 394 -3.13 17.47 18.76
CA VAL A 394 -4.02 17.64 19.93
C VAL A 394 -3.17 17.87 21.17
N ARG A 395 -3.51 18.91 21.93
CA ARG A 395 -2.77 19.32 23.14
C ARG A 395 -3.65 19.31 24.36
N ASP A 396 -3.05 18.99 25.50
CA ASP A 396 -3.70 19.15 26.81
C ASP A 396 -3.77 20.64 27.26
N ALA A 397 -4.40 20.89 28.39
CA ALA A 397 -4.49 22.23 28.95
C ALA A 397 -3.14 22.86 29.32
N SER A 398 -2.08 22.06 29.46
CA SER A 398 -0.70 22.49 29.71
C SER A 398 0.08 22.70 28.40
N GLY A 399 -0.57 22.53 27.25
CA GLY A 399 0.03 22.67 25.92
C GLY A 399 0.92 21.52 25.48
N ASN A 400 0.89 20.36 26.15
CA ASN A 400 1.64 19.18 25.73
C ASN A 400 0.89 18.43 24.64
N VAL A 401 1.63 17.90 23.65
CA VAL A 401 1.05 17.07 22.59
C VAL A 401 0.65 15.71 23.17
N THR A 402 -0.65 15.43 23.16
CA THR A 402 -1.24 14.16 23.62
C THR A 402 -1.60 13.24 22.49
N GLN A 403 -1.90 13.78 21.28
CA GLN A 403 -2.22 13.01 20.10
C GLN A 403 -1.71 13.70 18.84
N ILE A 404 -1.32 12.89 17.85
CA ILE A 404 -1.02 13.35 16.47
C ILE A 404 -2.01 12.66 15.52
N ASP A 405 -2.76 13.48 14.75
CA ASP A 405 -3.74 13.00 13.77
C ASP A 405 -3.07 12.70 12.43
N GLN A 406 -2.85 11.43 12.16
CA GLN A 406 -2.25 10.89 10.93
C GLN A 406 -3.31 10.30 9.98
N ARG A 407 -4.58 10.63 10.12
CA ARG A 407 -5.65 10.16 9.24
C ARG A 407 -5.48 10.70 7.81
N TRP A 408 -6.21 10.09 6.88
CA TRP A 408 -6.24 10.50 5.47
C TRP A 408 -6.60 11.97 5.30
N ILE A 409 -5.93 12.67 4.39
CA ILE A 409 -6.20 14.06 4.02
C ILE A 409 -6.06 14.25 2.51
N ASN A 410 -6.69 15.31 1.97
CA ASN A 410 -6.30 15.85 0.68
C ASN A 410 -5.09 16.76 0.91
N ALA A 411 -3.92 16.32 0.46
CA ALA A 411 -2.67 17.01 0.69
C ALA A 411 -2.02 17.39 -0.65
N GLY A 412 -1.71 18.64 -0.83
CA GLY A 412 -0.84 19.14 -1.87
C GLY A 412 -1.02 18.59 -3.28
N ALA A 413 0.09 18.26 -3.93
CA ALA A 413 0.11 17.80 -5.32
C ALA A 413 1.31 16.89 -5.60
N ARG A 414 1.21 16.11 -6.68
CA ARG A 414 2.27 15.24 -7.17
C ARG A 414 2.51 15.49 -8.66
N GLN A 415 3.78 15.58 -9.07
CA GLN A 415 4.19 15.70 -10.46
C GLN A 415 5.14 14.55 -10.79
N THR A 416 4.81 13.78 -11.79
CA THR A 416 5.62 12.64 -12.23
C THR A 416 5.79 12.71 -13.74
N ARG A 417 7.00 12.46 -14.24
CA ARG A 417 7.26 12.31 -15.67
C ARG A 417 8.37 11.31 -15.92
N GLY A 418 8.29 10.63 -17.04
CA GLY A 418 9.25 9.60 -17.42
C GLY A 418 9.22 9.26 -18.88
N ILE A 419 10.06 8.31 -19.25
CA ILE A 419 10.07 7.68 -20.57
C ILE A 419 9.92 6.18 -20.36
N GLU A 420 9.03 5.58 -21.12
CA GLU A 420 8.91 4.13 -21.23
C GLU A 420 9.50 3.66 -22.56
N PHE A 421 10.25 2.58 -22.50
CA PHE A 421 10.87 1.95 -23.65
C PHE A 421 10.37 0.52 -23.77
N ALA A 422 10.06 0.09 -24.98
CA ALA A 422 9.84 -1.30 -25.28
C ALA A 422 10.62 -1.69 -26.55
N LEU A 423 11.22 -2.87 -26.53
CA LEU A 423 11.87 -3.48 -27.69
C LEU A 423 11.39 -4.92 -27.80
N ARG A 424 11.02 -5.31 -28.99
CA ARG A 424 10.75 -6.70 -29.37
C ARG A 424 11.55 -7.00 -30.62
N GLY A 425 12.18 -8.16 -30.65
CA GLY A 425 12.95 -8.61 -31.78
C GLY A 425 12.89 -10.11 -31.94
N GLY A 426 13.08 -10.58 -33.16
CA GLY A 426 13.14 -12.00 -33.45
C GLY A 426 13.93 -12.30 -34.71
N PHE A 427 14.58 -13.44 -34.72
CA PHE A 427 15.29 -13.96 -35.91
C PHE A 427 15.26 -15.47 -35.92
N ASP A 428 15.18 -16.03 -37.10
CA ASP A 428 15.24 -17.47 -37.34
C ASP A 428 16.69 -17.89 -37.61
N LEU A 429 17.09 -19.00 -36.99
CA LEU A 429 18.44 -19.57 -37.16
C LEU A 429 18.52 -20.62 -38.29
N GLY A 430 17.41 -20.88 -38.97
CA GLY A 430 17.23 -21.98 -39.89
C GLY A 430 16.63 -23.22 -39.21
N GLY A 431 16.01 -24.09 -40.02
CA GLY A 431 15.17 -25.17 -39.50
C GLY A 431 13.99 -24.61 -38.69
N SER A 432 13.67 -25.26 -37.58
CA SER A 432 12.60 -24.83 -36.69
C SER A 432 13.10 -23.91 -35.54
N SER A 433 14.39 -23.56 -35.49
CA SER A 433 14.98 -22.79 -34.42
C SER A 433 14.77 -21.29 -34.58
N SER A 434 14.30 -20.64 -33.54
CA SER A 434 14.13 -19.18 -33.50
C SER A 434 14.61 -18.58 -32.18
N PHE A 435 15.06 -17.32 -32.23
CA PHE A 435 15.28 -16.48 -31.08
C PHE A 435 14.26 -15.34 -31.08
N ASN A 436 13.71 -15.06 -29.91
CA ASN A 436 12.90 -13.87 -29.64
C ASN A 436 13.49 -13.15 -28.44
N LEU A 437 13.45 -11.83 -28.45
CA LEU A 437 13.95 -11.00 -27.35
C LEU A 437 12.96 -9.88 -27.03
N GLY A 438 12.95 -9.48 -25.79
CA GLY A 438 12.15 -8.37 -25.34
C GLY A 438 12.86 -7.57 -24.27
N PHE A 439 12.56 -6.30 -24.26
CA PHE A 439 13.01 -5.36 -23.25
C PHE A 439 11.87 -4.39 -22.95
N ASP A 440 11.59 -4.17 -21.66
CA ASP A 440 10.64 -3.18 -21.17
C ASP A 440 11.33 -2.39 -20.07
N GLY A 441 11.50 -1.09 -20.27
CA GLY A 441 12.22 -0.22 -19.35
C GLY A 441 11.47 1.07 -19.04
N THR A 442 11.61 1.58 -17.82
CA THR A 442 11.09 2.87 -17.41
C THR A 442 12.23 3.73 -16.88
N LEU A 443 12.41 4.90 -17.46
CA LEU A 443 13.28 5.96 -16.97
C LEU A 443 12.40 7.06 -16.34
N LEU A 444 12.38 7.10 -15.00
CA LEU A 444 11.71 8.17 -14.28
C LEU A 444 12.61 9.40 -14.25
N LEU A 445 12.14 10.50 -14.85
CA LEU A 445 12.89 11.74 -14.98
C LEU A 445 12.61 12.71 -13.83
N ARG A 446 11.39 12.64 -13.27
CA ARG A 446 10.95 13.56 -12.23
C ARG A 446 9.90 12.89 -11.36
N LYS A 447 10.03 13.07 -10.05
CA LYS A 447 8.99 12.77 -9.07
C LYS A 447 9.04 13.86 -8.01
N LEU A 448 8.09 14.77 -8.07
CA LEU A 448 7.94 15.85 -7.10
C LEU A 448 6.65 15.66 -6.32
N GLU A 449 6.71 16.02 -5.05
CA GLU A 449 5.56 16.02 -4.15
C GLU A 449 5.57 17.26 -3.29
N LYS A 450 4.41 17.86 -3.07
CA LYS A 450 4.18 18.82 -2.00
C LYS A 450 3.07 18.29 -1.10
N VAL A 451 3.27 18.43 0.21
CA VAL A 451 2.37 17.86 1.22
C VAL A 451 1.27 18.85 1.66
N ALA A 452 1.34 20.09 1.21
CA ALA A 452 0.27 21.07 1.35
C ALA A 452 0.32 22.08 0.19
N PRO A 453 -0.80 22.72 -0.16
CA PRO A 453 -0.84 23.74 -1.23
C PRO A 453 0.15 24.89 -1.02
N SER A 454 0.37 25.30 0.24
CA SER A 454 1.27 26.40 0.64
C SER A 454 2.76 26.03 0.63
N LEU A 455 3.10 24.74 0.53
CA LEU A 455 4.49 24.30 0.60
C LEU A 455 5.12 24.13 -0.78
N ALA A 456 6.44 24.23 -0.85
CA ALA A 456 7.20 23.98 -2.07
C ALA A 456 7.21 22.48 -2.41
N PHE A 457 7.40 22.18 -3.69
CA PHE A 457 7.64 20.81 -4.14
C PHE A 457 9.00 20.30 -3.64
N THR A 458 9.00 19.09 -3.12
CA THR A 458 10.20 18.33 -2.75
C THR A 458 10.48 17.23 -3.77
N ASN A 459 11.74 16.97 -4.04
CA ASN A 459 12.13 15.90 -4.96
C ASN A 459 12.08 14.54 -4.25
N GLN A 460 11.26 13.63 -4.78
CA GLN A 460 11.08 12.26 -4.28
C GLN A 460 11.66 11.20 -5.23
N LEU A 461 12.44 11.61 -6.24
CA LEU A 461 13.04 10.69 -7.19
C LEU A 461 14.15 9.87 -6.51
N GLY A 462 13.95 8.56 -6.40
CA GLY A 462 14.89 7.66 -5.74
C GLY A 462 15.10 7.95 -4.25
N VAL A 463 14.11 8.51 -3.57
CA VAL A 463 14.16 8.80 -2.12
C VAL A 463 13.33 7.76 -1.37
N PHE A 464 13.88 7.22 -0.29
CA PHE A 464 13.16 6.31 0.58
C PHE A 464 11.92 7.01 1.18
N SER A 465 10.78 6.30 1.16
CA SER A 465 9.53 6.74 1.78
C SER A 465 8.76 5.54 2.30
N TYR A 466 8.17 5.63 3.49
CA TYR A 466 7.22 4.63 3.99
C TYR A 466 5.87 4.70 3.28
N ALA A 467 5.45 5.89 2.90
CA ALA A 467 4.19 6.12 2.20
C ALA A 467 4.46 6.27 0.70
N GLY A 468 4.02 5.31 -0.08
CA GLY A 468 4.09 5.37 -1.54
C GLY A 468 5.31 4.70 -2.17
N ASP A 469 5.46 4.90 -3.45
CA ASP A 469 6.51 4.31 -4.29
C ASP A 469 7.86 5.03 -4.08
N LEU A 470 8.96 4.26 -4.09
CA LEU A 470 10.34 4.77 -3.98
C LEU A 470 10.75 5.68 -5.14
N GLY A 471 10.06 5.60 -6.28
CA GLY A 471 10.40 6.38 -7.47
C GLY A 471 11.79 6.03 -8.02
N LEU A 472 12.07 4.75 -8.22
CA LEU A 472 13.33 4.30 -8.82
C LEU A 472 13.56 5.00 -10.16
N LYS A 473 14.74 5.62 -10.32
CA LYS A 473 15.07 6.34 -11.55
C LYS A 473 15.09 5.45 -12.78
N TRP A 474 15.57 4.21 -12.63
CA TRP A 474 15.63 3.23 -13.70
C TRP A 474 15.18 1.86 -13.23
N LYS A 475 14.31 1.22 -13.99
CA LYS A 475 13.92 -0.18 -13.85
C LYS A 475 13.66 -0.78 -15.22
N HIS A 476 14.01 -2.05 -15.38
CA HIS A 476 13.69 -2.77 -16.62
C HIS A 476 13.52 -4.28 -16.37
N ASN A 477 12.84 -4.91 -17.31
CA ASN A 477 12.84 -6.34 -17.51
C ASN A 477 13.33 -6.61 -18.93
N ALA A 478 14.26 -7.56 -19.08
CA ALA A 478 14.75 -8.00 -20.37
C ALA A 478 14.64 -9.53 -20.44
N TRP A 479 14.34 -10.05 -21.58
CA TRP A 479 14.29 -11.49 -21.77
C TRP A 479 14.77 -11.89 -23.15
N VAL A 480 15.31 -13.11 -23.24
CA VAL A 480 15.60 -13.80 -24.47
C VAL A 480 14.98 -15.20 -24.40
N ASN A 481 14.29 -15.56 -25.45
CA ASN A 481 13.71 -16.89 -25.63
C ASN A 481 14.33 -17.54 -26.87
N TRP A 482 14.84 -18.74 -26.69
CA TRP A 482 15.16 -19.65 -27.77
C TRP A 482 14.09 -20.73 -27.82
N SER A 483 13.68 -21.11 -29.03
CA SER A 483 12.73 -22.22 -29.23
C SER A 483 13.02 -22.97 -30.53
N ASN A 484 12.68 -24.25 -30.49
CA ASN A 484 12.58 -25.13 -31.67
C ASN A 484 11.29 -25.96 -31.55
N ASP A 485 11.14 -27.02 -32.34
CA ASP A 485 9.94 -27.87 -32.35
C ASP A 485 9.62 -28.46 -30.96
N ASP A 486 10.65 -28.92 -30.25
CA ASP A 486 10.49 -29.65 -28.99
C ASP A 486 10.81 -28.83 -27.73
N TRP A 487 11.66 -27.82 -27.85
CA TRP A 487 12.19 -27.10 -26.68
C TRP A 487 11.94 -25.61 -26.75
N SER A 488 11.73 -25.02 -25.59
CA SER A 488 11.78 -23.57 -25.43
C SER A 488 12.53 -23.22 -24.16
N ALA A 489 13.48 -22.29 -24.24
CA ALA A 489 14.23 -21.81 -23.10
C ALA A 489 14.16 -20.28 -23.02
N THR A 490 13.71 -19.75 -21.89
CA THR A 490 13.61 -18.29 -21.66
C THR A 490 14.47 -17.89 -20.48
N LEU A 491 15.41 -16.98 -20.73
CA LEU A 491 16.16 -16.28 -19.68
C LEU A 491 15.58 -14.87 -19.52
N THR A 492 15.19 -14.52 -18.31
CA THR A 492 14.64 -13.20 -17.98
C THR A 492 15.51 -12.51 -16.94
N GLN A 493 15.88 -11.27 -17.16
CA GLN A 493 16.50 -10.38 -16.19
C GLN A 493 15.45 -9.41 -15.65
N VAL A 494 15.43 -9.23 -14.32
CA VAL A 494 14.69 -8.20 -13.62
C VAL A 494 15.70 -7.26 -12.97
N PHE A 495 15.69 -5.99 -13.35
CA PHE A 495 16.63 -4.99 -12.85
C PHE A 495 15.90 -3.85 -12.13
N ARG A 496 16.42 -3.45 -10.98
CA ARG A 496 15.96 -2.31 -10.18
C ARG A 496 17.16 -1.44 -9.83
N GLY A 497 17.09 -0.17 -10.21
CA GLY A 497 18.18 0.79 -10.01
C GLY A 497 18.37 1.20 -8.55
N THR A 498 19.44 1.94 -8.30
CA THR A 498 19.82 2.45 -6.98
C THR A 498 18.81 3.50 -6.48
N TYR A 499 18.74 3.65 -5.16
CA TYR A 499 17.97 4.71 -4.50
C TYR A 499 18.66 5.12 -3.19
N ALA A 500 18.29 6.30 -2.65
CA ALA A 500 18.83 6.77 -1.38
C ALA A 500 18.33 5.89 -0.23
N ASN A 501 19.26 5.46 0.63
CA ASN A 501 18.92 4.74 1.84
C ASN A 501 18.16 5.64 2.82
N GLN A 502 17.38 5.05 3.73
CA GLN A 502 16.68 5.81 4.75
C GLN A 502 17.67 6.56 5.64
N LYS A 503 17.43 7.86 5.84
CA LYS A 503 18.16 8.65 6.83
C LYS A 503 17.48 8.49 8.19
N LEU A 504 18.20 7.98 9.18
CA LEU A 504 17.71 7.91 10.55
C LEU A 504 17.64 9.32 11.17
N PRO A 505 16.61 9.64 11.98
CA PRO A 505 16.39 10.99 12.49
C PRO A 505 17.60 11.60 13.20
N GLY A 506 18.24 10.86 14.10
CA GLY A 506 19.42 11.34 14.83
C GLY A 506 20.63 11.64 13.93
N ILE A 507 20.80 10.87 12.84
CA ILE A 507 21.86 11.11 11.83
C ILE A 507 21.50 12.32 10.99
N ALA A 508 20.23 12.45 10.57
CA ALA A 508 19.75 13.59 9.80
C ALA A 508 19.90 14.91 10.56
N ALA A 509 19.68 14.90 11.87
CA ALA A 509 19.86 16.06 12.75
C ALA A 509 21.31 16.32 13.19
N GLY A 510 22.26 15.43 12.85
CA GLY A 510 23.66 15.54 13.29
C GLY A 510 23.89 15.23 14.77
N THR A 511 22.91 14.65 15.47
CA THR A 511 22.99 14.32 16.90
C THR A 511 23.56 12.93 17.16
N VAL A 512 23.65 12.10 16.15
CA VAL A 512 24.22 10.75 16.19
C VAL A 512 25.28 10.61 15.13
N VAL A 513 26.41 10.01 15.49
CA VAL A 513 27.50 9.72 14.54
C VAL A 513 26.97 8.72 13.50
N ARG A 514 27.22 9.04 12.25
CA ARG A 514 26.81 8.21 11.13
C ARG A 514 27.51 6.85 11.16
N PRO A 515 26.79 5.73 11.12
CA PRO A 515 27.40 4.42 10.93
C PRO A 515 28.08 4.32 9.56
N GLY A 516 29.08 3.47 9.44
CA GLY A 516 29.80 3.20 8.19
C GLY A 516 28.99 2.33 7.22
N PHE A 517 27.88 2.82 6.69
CA PHE A 517 27.10 2.16 5.63
C PHE A 517 26.85 3.11 4.45
N ASN A 518 26.53 2.56 3.30
CA ASN A 518 26.30 3.32 2.08
C ASN A 518 25.04 4.21 2.17
N GLU A 519 25.15 5.44 1.68
CA GLU A 519 24.00 6.35 1.57
C GLU A 519 23.00 5.90 0.51
N LYS A 520 23.42 5.07 -0.42
CA LYS A 520 22.61 4.51 -1.49
C LYS A 520 22.52 3.00 -1.33
N VAL A 521 21.36 2.49 -1.62
CA VAL A 521 21.13 1.05 -1.77
C VAL A 521 21.63 0.64 -3.15
N ASP A 522 22.37 -0.45 -3.23
CA ASP A 522 22.91 -0.97 -4.48
C ASP A 522 21.79 -1.43 -5.42
N PRO A 523 22.03 -1.45 -6.74
CA PRO A 523 21.05 -1.96 -7.67
C PRO A 523 20.80 -3.45 -7.45
N TYR A 524 19.56 -3.88 -7.68
CA TYR A 524 19.16 -5.28 -7.58
C TYR A 524 18.90 -5.86 -8.97
N SER A 525 19.62 -6.95 -9.31
CA SER A 525 19.49 -7.65 -10.58
C SER A 525 19.36 -9.15 -10.34
N ILE A 526 18.24 -9.74 -10.76
CA ILE A 526 18.01 -11.18 -10.68
C ILE A 526 17.67 -11.75 -12.05
N TYR A 527 17.99 -13.03 -12.22
CA TYR A 527 17.76 -13.77 -13.44
C TYR A 527 16.85 -14.96 -13.18
N HIS A 528 15.92 -15.19 -14.08
CA HIS A 528 15.02 -16.34 -14.06
C HIS A 528 15.24 -17.16 -15.33
N LEU A 529 15.26 -18.48 -15.18
CA LEU A 529 15.35 -19.40 -16.30
C LEU A 529 14.09 -20.28 -16.32
N ALA A 530 13.48 -20.40 -17.48
CA ALA A 530 12.39 -21.37 -17.70
C ALA A 530 12.73 -22.20 -18.94
N VAL A 531 12.69 -23.52 -18.80
CA VAL A 531 12.90 -24.47 -19.89
C VAL A 531 11.66 -25.32 -20.03
N SER A 532 11.09 -25.33 -21.22
CA SER A 532 9.90 -26.11 -21.55
C SER A 532 10.23 -27.19 -22.58
N TYR A 533 9.66 -28.38 -22.40
CA TYR A 533 9.69 -29.48 -23.34
C TYR A 533 8.29 -29.80 -23.86
N LEU A 534 8.14 -29.85 -25.17
CA LEU A 534 6.89 -30.07 -25.91
C LEU A 534 6.87 -31.44 -26.63
N GLY A 535 8.02 -32.16 -26.68
CA GLY A 535 8.19 -33.37 -27.45
C GLY A 535 7.41 -34.62 -26.94
N PHE A 536 6.63 -34.50 -25.84
CA PHE A 536 5.72 -35.59 -25.44
C PHE A 536 4.43 -35.68 -26.27
N GLY A 537 4.24 -34.80 -27.25
CA GLY A 537 3.10 -34.72 -28.14
C GLY A 537 2.37 -33.37 -28.08
N PRO A 538 1.47 -33.10 -29.04
CA PRO A 538 0.89 -31.78 -29.26
C PRO A 538 0.06 -31.24 -28.08
N ASN A 539 -0.35 -32.13 -27.18
CA ASN A 539 -1.21 -31.81 -26.06
C ASN A 539 -0.46 -31.66 -24.73
N TYR A 540 0.85 -31.88 -24.69
CA TYR A 540 1.61 -31.89 -23.46
C TYR A 540 2.76 -30.88 -23.49
N LYS A 541 2.92 -30.16 -22.37
CA LYS A 541 4.06 -29.29 -22.16
C LYS A 541 4.52 -29.41 -20.71
N VAL A 542 5.79 -29.66 -20.50
CA VAL A 542 6.42 -29.66 -19.18
C VAL A 542 7.38 -28.50 -19.10
N THR A 543 7.27 -27.67 -18.07
CA THR A 543 8.14 -26.51 -17.84
C THR A 543 8.86 -26.65 -16.50
N LEU A 544 10.18 -26.52 -16.54
CA LEU A 544 11.02 -26.33 -15.36
C LEU A 544 11.39 -24.85 -15.23
N GLY A 545 11.10 -24.24 -14.10
CA GLY A 545 11.44 -22.86 -13.82
C GLY A 545 12.42 -22.75 -12.65
N VAL A 546 13.40 -21.87 -12.79
CA VAL A 546 14.32 -21.46 -11.73
C VAL A 546 14.21 -19.95 -11.54
N LYS A 547 13.65 -19.53 -10.42
CA LYS A 547 13.64 -18.11 -10.04
C LYS A 547 14.92 -17.78 -9.30
N ASN A 548 15.46 -16.58 -9.53
CA ASN A 548 16.72 -16.12 -8.97
C ASN A 548 17.84 -17.14 -9.22
N LEU A 549 18.14 -17.37 -10.48
CA LEU A 549 19.07 -18.41 -10.98
C LEU A 549 20.44 -18.38 -10.26
N PHE A 550 20.94 -17.19 -9.96
CA PHE A 550 22.24 -16.98 -9.35
C PHE A 550 22.20 -16.82 -7.83
N ASP A 551 21.01 -17.00 -7.21
CA ASP A 551 20.80 -16.88 -5.76
C ASP A 551 21.26 -15.53 -5.18
N ALA A 552 20.98 -14.45 -5.92
CA ALA A 552 21.36 -13.11 -5.50
C ALA A 552 20.59 -12.67 -4.27
N ASP A 553 21.30 -12.22 -3.24
CA ASP A 553 20.72 -11.65 -2.04
C ASP A 553 20.14 -10.24 -2.30
N PRO A 554 19.11 -9.83 -1.55
CA PRO A 554 18.68 -8.44 -1.51
C PRO A 554 19.81 -7.49 -1.09
N PRO A 555 19.97 -6.33 -1.78
CA PRO A 555 20.92 -5.32 -1.34
C PRO A 555 20.53 -4.77 0.04
N PHE A 556 21.55 -4.46 0.86
CA PHE A 556 21.31 -3.90 2.18
C PHE A 556 20.56 -2.56 2.10
N ALA A 557 19.43 -2.49 2.78
CA ALA A 557 18.61 -1.28 2.91
C ALA A 557 18.15 -1.08 4.36
N ILE A 558 18.15 0.16 4.82
CA ILE A 558 17.58 0.52 6.12
C ILE A 558 16.09 0.76 5.93
N THR A 559 15.27 0.05 6.70
CA THR A 559 13.81 0.21 6.74
C THR A 559 13.33 0.40 8.18
N TYR A 560 13.99 1.30 8.91
CA TYR A 560 13.72 1.56 10.32
C TYR A 560 12.36 2.24 10.50
N ASP A 561 11.55 1.71 11.39
CA ASP A 561 10.32 2.33 11.91
C ASP A 561 10.53 2.80 13.35
N GLY A 562 10.45 4.12 13.58
CA GLY A 562 10.67 4.73 14.89
C GLY A 562 9.68 4.27 15.95
N ASN A 563 8.43 3.95 15.58
CA ASN A 563 7.40 3.49 16.51
C ASN A 563 7.65 2.07 17.02
N THR A 564 7.97 1.14 16.13
CA THR A 564 8.21 -0.25 16.51
C THR A 564 9.67 -0.52 16.92
N GLY A 565 10.59 0.35 16.54
CA GLY A 565 12.03 0.16 16.67
C GLY A 565 12.53 -1.03 15.85
N ALA A 566 11.74 -1.50 14.91
CA ALA A 566 12.05 -2.62 14.03
C ALA A 566 12.32 -2.13 12.61
N GLY A 567 13.03 -2.93 11.86
CA GLY A 567 13.29 -2.73 10.45
C GLY A 567 13.83 -4.01 9.85
N SER A 568 13.85 -4.10 8.53
CA SER A 568 14.55 -5.16 7.81
C SER A 568 15.87 -4.66 7.24
N SER A 569 16.72 -5.58 6.84
CA SER A 569 17.96 -5.27 6.13
C SER A 569 17.79 -5.16 4.61
N TRP A 570 16.57 -5.19 4.12
CA TRP A 570 16.22 -5.04 2.71
C TRP A 570 14.88 -4.32 2.55
N GLU A 571 14.62 -3.78 1.35
CA GLU A 571 13.37 -3.13 0.97
C GLU A 571 12.49 -4.11 0.18
N PRO A 572 11.37 -4.61 0.73
CA PRO A 572 10.55 -5.65 0.10
C PRO A 572 9.84 -5.18 -1.19
N ARG A 573 9.69 -3.88 -1.41
CA ARG A 573 9.14 -3.31 -2.67
C ARG A 573 10.12 -3.44 -3.84
N VAL A 574 11.39 -3.67 -3.57
CA VAL A 574 12.47 -3.74 -4.55
C VAL A 574 13.02 -5.14 -4.69
N ALA A 575 13.20 -5.86 -3.60
CA ALA A 575 13.93 -7.12 -3.54
C ALA A 575 13.16 -8.22 -2.79
N ASP A 576 13.30 -9.45 -3.29
CA ASP A 576 12.69 -10.65 -2.71
C ASP A 576 13.76 -11.46 -1.93
N PRO A 577 13.60 -11.67 -0.61
CA PRO A 577 14.58 -12.36 0.21
C PRO A 577 14.50 -13.91 0.11
N ARG A 578 13.56 -14.45 -0.66
CA ARG A 578 13.33 -15.91 -0.71
C ARG A 578 14.46 -16.72 -1.37
N GLY A 579 15.42 -16.03 -2.01
CA GLY A 579 16.52 -16.71 -2.70
C GLY A 579 16.07 -17.49 -3.93
N ARG A 580 16.85 -18.51 -4.30
CA ARG A 580 16.56 -19.38 -5.44
C ARG A 580 15.39 -20.31 -5.16
N SER A 581 14.47 -20.42 -6.11
CA SER A 581 13.36 -21.35 -6.03
C SER A 581 13.09 -22.06 -7.34
N PHE A 582 12.57 -23.28 -7.26
CA PHE A 582 12.31 -24.15 -8.40
C PHE A 582 10.81 -24.36 -8.55
N THR A 583 10.35 -24.41 -9.79
CA THR A 583 8.95 -24.69 -10.12
C THR A 583 8.88 -25.73 -11.22
N VAL A 584 7.89 -26.60 -11.16
CA VAL A 584 7.53 -27.53 -12.22
C VAL A 584 6.08 -27.26 -12.59
N ALA A 585 5.80 -27.11 -13.88
CA ALA A 585 4.45 -26.99 -14.40
C ALA A 585 4.23 -28.02 -15.51
N VAL A 586 3.08 -28.68 -15.47
CA VAL A 586 2.61 -29.58 -16.52
C VAL A 586 1.33 -29.00 -17.09
N GLU A 587 1.31 -28.75 -18.37
CA GLU A 587 0.14 -28.27 -19.12
C GLU A 587 -0.36 -29.37 -20.02
N VAL A 588 -1.65 -29.68 -19.95
CA VAL A 588 -2.33 -30.68 -20.77
C VAL A 588 -3.51 -29.99 -21.46
N LYS A 589 -3.58 -30.11 -22.79
CA LYS A 589 -4.73 -29.66 -23.59
C LYS A 589 -5.64 -30.86 -23.88
N PHE A 590 -6.91 -30.69 -23.61
CA PHE A 590 -7.94 -31.71 -23.85
C PHE A 590 -8.73 -31.43 -25.12
#